data_8cfdaef3482ae816a4b8d033429db89a
#
_entry.id   8cfdaef3482ae816a4b8d033429db89a
#
_cell.length_a   1.000
_cell.length_b   1.000
_cell.length_c   1.000
_cell.angle_alpha   90.00
_cell.angle_beta   90.00
_cell.angle_gamma   90.00
#
_symmetry.space_group_name_H-M   'P 1'
#
loop_
_entity.id
_entity.type
_entity.pdbx_description
1 polymer ?
#
loop_
_entity_poly.entity_id
_entity_poly.type
_entity_poly.pdbx_seq_one_letter_code
_entity_poly.pdbx_strand_id
1 'polypeptide(L)'
;TKLNDLPSFGNSAGGEIVSASVSLQGINAPGEYECDVIASTTIGTVYSVEPRTVKITVDELVTRTIPITCAVTGDLPAGYWNGDVQLAATSIDITGPRSSISNIVRANCVLNLDGRTESVNEAFELTLIDSSGQIAAASSIVGTLPSVIVRMDIKPQYDIVLQTLIETTGRDDNYEASYTVKPSVLSIVASQDVIDKIKLALESVDRTTIYVDPIDISDMQPGETRLFERSVLGLPSNIQLLTENNFTVSVQLEEATISRTFS
;
A
#
# COMPACT_ATOMS: atom_id res chain seq x y z
N THR A 1 26.49 -1.89 28.58
CA THR A 1 27.25 -1.88 27.32
C THR A 1 28.10 -3.13 27.27
N LYS A 2 27.80 -4.10 26.41
CA LYS A 2 28.67 -5.26 26.19
C LYS A 2 29.74 -4.84 25.19
N LEU A 3 30.97 -4.79 25.63
CA LEU A 3 32.16 -4.64 24.80
C LEU A 3 32.41 -6.00 24.11
N ASN A 4 31.86 -6.21 22.91
CA ASN A 4 32.02 -7.49 22.22
C ASN A 4 32.94 -7.43 20.99
N ASP A 5 33.56 -6.29 20.68
CA ASP A 5 34.34 -6.14 19.43
C ASP A 5 35.70 -5.46 19.67
N LEU A 6 36.52 -6.04 20.57
CA LEU A 6 37.94 -5.88 20.38
C LEU A 6 38.41 -7.05 19.50
N PRO A 7 39.14 -6.79 18.38
CA PRO A 7 39.68 -7.88 17.61
C PRO A 7 40.61 -8.75 18.49
N SER A 8 40.27 -10.03 18.59
CA SER A 8 41.14 -11.00 19.26
C SER A 8 42.40 -11.18 18.40
N PHE A 9 43.48 -10.62 18.82
CA PHE A 9 44.79 -10.89 18.26
C PHE A 9 45.35 -12.18 18.83
N GLY A 10 45.33 -13.24 18.04
CA GLY A 10 46.03 -14.48 18.40
C GLY A 10 45.26 -15.71 18.01
N ASN A 11 45.45 -16.16 16.77
CA ASN A 11 45.01 -17.47 16.35
C ASN A 11 45.99 -18.51 16.80
N SER A 12 45.69 -19.22 17.90
CA SER A 12 46.37 -20.46 18.27
C SER A 12 45.34 -21.46 18.77
N ALA A 13 45.31 -22.60 18.15
CA ALA A 13 44.49 -23.74 18.55
C ALA A 13 44.83 -24.17 19.99
N GLY A 14 44.06 -23.68 20.98
CA GLY A 14 44.25 -24.06 22.36
C GLY A 14 44.06 -22.91 23.37
N GLY A 15 42.84 -22.33 23.48
CA GLY A 15 42.48 -21.36 24.51
C GLY A 15 43.08 -19.96 24.34
N GLU A 16 42.34 -18.91 24.73
CA GLU A 16 42.86 -17.52 24.74
C GLU A 16 44.05 -17.42 25.70
N ILE A 17 45.25 -17.26 25.13
CA ILE A 17 46.50 -17.12 25.90
C ILE A 17 46.70 -15.68 26.35
N VAL A 18 46.20 -14.71 25.58
CA VAL A 18 46.32 -13.27 25.85
C VAL A 18 44.93 -12.62 25.73
N SER A 19 44.53 -11.86 26.73
CA SER A 19 43.34 -11.01 26.71
C SER A 19 43.73 -9.55 26.92
N ALA A 20 43.03 -8.64 26.23
CA ALA A 20 43.13 -7.22 26.42
C ALA A 20 41.76 -6.65 26.82
N SER A 21 41.74 -5.77 27.80
CA SER A 21 40.52 -5.14 28.31
C SER A 21 40.74 -3.67 28.60
N VAL A 22 39.68 -2.91 28.71
CA VAL A 22 39.68 -1.50 29.09
C VAL A 22 38.73 -1.32 30.24
N SER A 23 39.13 -0.55 31.26
CA SER A 23 38.23 -0.24 32.38
C SER A 23 37.37 0.98 32.03
N LEU A 24 36.06 0.82 32.16
CA LEU A 24 35.10 1.93 32.08
C LEU A 24 34.70 2.49 33.43
N GLN A 25 35.45 2.11 34.50
CA GLN A 25 35.15 2.55 35.84
C GLN A 25 35.37 4.07 35.98
N GLY A 26 34.36 4.76 36.50
CA GLY A 26 34.40 6.22 36.67
C GLY A 26 33.87 7.02 35.48
N ILE A 27 33.51 6.35 34.36
CA ILE A 27 32.88 7.00 33.21
C ILE A 27 31.38 6.99 33.45
N ASN A 28 30.77 8.16 33.76
CA ASN A 28 29.37 8.30 34.14
C ASN A 28 28.60 9.28 33.24
N ALA A 29 29.24 9.82 32.20
CA ALA A 29 28.63 10.77 31.29
C ALA A 29 28.98 10.45 29.82
N PRO A 30 28.17 10.89 28.83
CA PRO A 30 28.54 10.83 27.41
C PRO A 30 29.79 11.67 27.14
N GLY A 31 30.66 11.20 26.25
CA GLY A 31 31.87 11.89 25.85
C GLY A 31 32.94 10.96 25.28
N GLU A 32 34.06 11.56 24.88
CA GLU A 32 35.26 10.84 24.46
C GLU A 32 36.20 10.70 25.62
N TYR A 33 36.68 9.48 25.86
CA TYR A 33 37.58 9.14 26.95
C TYR A 33 38.79 8.41 26.40
N GLU A 34 39.96 8.71 26.95
CA GLU A 34 41.17 7.97 26.71
C GLU A 34 41.38 6.98 27.87
N CYS A 35 41.35 5.69 27.55
CA CYS A 35 41.40 4.63 28.55
C CYS A 35 42.63 3.76 28.36
N ASP A 36 43.26 3.36 29.49
CA ASP A 36 44.39 2.44 29.48
C ASP A 36 43.98 1.03 29.06
N VAL A 37 44.78 0.41 28.22
CA VAL A 37 44.62 -0.98 27.83
C VAL A 37 45.31 -1.87 28.84
N ILE A 38 44.55 -2.75 29.48
CA ILE A 38 45.03 -3.75 30.42
C ILE A 38 45.14 -5.08 29.70
N ALA A 39 46.34 -5.60 29.53
CA ALA A 39 46.54 -6.93 28.96
C ALA A 39 46.91 -7.94 30.06
N SER A 40 46.36 -9.14 29.93
CA SER A 40 46.68 -10.27 30.77
C SER A 40 46.97 -11.52 29.95
N THR A 41 47.79 -12.41 30.49
CA THR A 41 48.11 -13.68 29.86
C THR A 41 48.03 -14.82 30.86
N THR A 42 47.63 -15.98 30.38
CA THR A 42 47.63 -17.22 31.20
C THR A 42 48.99 -17.90 31.20
N ILE A 43 49.91 -17.51 30.32
CA ILE A 43 51.26 -18.08 30.21
C ILE A 43 52.27 -16.94 30.11
N GLY A 44 53.18 -16.88 31.06
CA GLY A 44 54.27 -15.90 31.08
C GLY A 44 53.88 -14.55 31.66
N THR A 45 54.54 -13.47 31.22
CA THR A 45 54.32 -12.10 31.72
C THR A 45 54.15 -11.14 30.55
N VAL A 46 53.22 -10.24 30.64
CA VAL A 46 53.05 -9.16 29.66
C VAL A 46 54.21 -8.19 29.78
N TYR A 47 55.02 -8.04 28.75
CA TYR A 47 56.19 -7.17 28.72
C TYR A 47 55.89 -5.74 28.31
N SER A 48 55.02 -5.58 27.28
CA SER A 48 54.56 -4.27 26.82
C SER A 48 53.15 -4.38 26.18
N VAL A 49 52.43 -3.28 26.24
CA VAL A 49 51.12 -3.12 25.58
C VAL A 49 51.22 -1.94 24.64
N GLU A 50 50.85 -2.14 23.38
CA GLU A 50 50.86 -1.11 22.34
C GLU A 50 49.62 -1.26 21.43
N PRO A 51 48.76 -0.23 21.33
CA PRO A 51 48.83 1.05 22.02
C PRO A 51 48.56 0.92 23.54
N ARG A 52 49.12 1.80 24.35
CA ARG A 52 48.88 1.83 25.82
C ARG A 52 47.50 2.35 26.15
N THR A 53 46.95 3.25 25.30
CA THR A 53 45.65 3.88 25.50
C THR A 53 44.81 3.73 24.24
N VAL A 54 43.48 3.68 24.38
CA VAL A 54 42.52 3.71 23.31
C VAL A 54 41.47 4.79 23.58
N LYS A 55 41.01 5.46 22.52
CA LYS A 55 39.91 6.40 22.60
C LYS A 55 38.60 5.63 22.53
N ILE A 56 37.71 5.89 23.50
CA ILE A 56 36.38 5.30 23.59
C ILE A 56 35.35 6.43 23.56
N THR A 57 34.36 6.30 22.73
CA THR A 57 33.19 7.19 22.74
C THR A 57 32.07 6.52 23.52
N VAL A 58 31.63 7.20 24.59
CA VAL A 58 30.47 6.79 25.41
C VAL A 58 29.29 7.68 25.03
N ASP A 59 28.13 7.10 24.79
CA ASP A 59 26.89 7.81 24.44
C ASP A 59 25.77 7.40 25.40
N GLU A 60 24.74 8.24 25.48
CA GLU A 60 23.57 7.96 26.28
C GLU A 60 22.62 7.00 25.51
N LEU A 61 22.25 5.92 26.19
CA LEU A 61 21.23 5.01 25.68
C LEU A 61 19.83 5.61 25.91
N VAL A 62 19.10 5.89 24.82
CA VAL A 62 17.76 6.50 24.88
C VAL A 62 16.77 5.67 24.09
N THR A 63 15.49 5.79 24.45
CA THR A 63 14.37 5.21 23.72
C THR A 63 13.54 6.34 23.08
N ARG A 64 13.16 6.16 21.83
CA ARG A 64 12.30 7.09 21.09
C ARG A 64 11.19 6.32 20.39
N THR A 65 9.98 6.88 20.45
CA THR A 65 8.85 6.42 19.62
C THR A 65 8.90 7.12 18.27
N ILE A 66 8.87 6.35 17.20
CA ILE A 66 8.85 6.84 15.83
C ILE A 66 7.63 6.29 15.07
N PRO A 67 7.05 7.05 14.12
CA PRO A 67 5.93 6.58 13.31
C PRO A 67 6.35 5.48 12.33
N ILE A 68 5.40 4.61 12.00
CA ILE A 68 5.52 3.63 10.92
C ILE A 68 4.77 4.18 9.71
N THR A 69 5.38 4.06 8.53
CA THR A 69 4.79 4.35 7.23
C THR A 69 4.89 3.11 6.34
N CYS A 70 3.98 2.98 5.37
CA CYS A 70 4.08 1.96 4.33
C CYS A 70 4.08 2.64 2.97
N ALA A 71 5.14 2.44 2.21
CA ALA A 71 5.19 2.86 0.83
C ALA A 71 4.55 1.78 -0.05
N VAL A 72 3.59 2.19 -0.87
CA VAL A 72 2.98 1.31 -1.87
C VAL A 72 3.70 1.55 -3.19
N THR A 73 4.10 0.49 -3.86
CA THR A 73 4.82 0.51 -5.15
C THR A 73 4.20 -0.46 -6.13
N GLY A 74 4.43 -0.24 -7.42
CA GLY A 74 3.86 -1.06 -8.48
C GLY A 74 2.36 -0.79 -8.69
N ASP A 75 1.78 -1.48 -9.66
CA ASP A 75 0.39 -1.36 -10.06
C ASP A 75 -0.30 -2.72 -10.02
N LEU A 76 -1.59 -2.70 -9.66
CA LEU A 76 -2.42 -3.90 -9.76
C LEU A 76 -2.62 -4.31 -11.23
N PRO A 77 -2.83 -5.59 -11.51
CA PRO A 77 -3.31 -6.04 -12.81
C PRO A 77 -4.62 -5.33 -13.18
N ALA A 78 -4.84 -5.13 -14.49
CA ALA A 78 -6.09 -4.54 -14.98
C ALA A 78 -7.31 -5.32 -14.49
N GLY A 79 -8.36 -4.60 -14.08
CA GLY A 79 -9.58 -5.20 -13.52
C GLY A 79 -9.53 -5.49 -12.03
N TYR A 80 -8.55 -4.94 -11.31
CA TYR A 80 -8.48 -5.00 -9.85
C TYR A 80 -8.43 -3.59 -9.25
N TRP A 81 -8.97 -3.49 -8.06
CA TRP A 81 -9.00 -2.29 -7.22
C TRP A 81 -8.39 -2.60 -5.86
N ASN A 82 -7.73 -1.62 -5.26
CA ASN A 82 -7.25 -1.70 -3.87
C ASN A 82 -7.88 -0.63 -2.99
N GLY A 83 -8.13 -1.00 -1.76
CA GLY A 83 -8.49 -0.08 -0.69
C GLY A 83 -7.25 0.59 -0.07
N ASP A 84 -7.47 1.27 1.04
CA ASP A 84 -6.42 1.93 1.80
C ASP A 84 -5.53 0.93 2.54
N VAL A 85 -4.25 1.29 2.69
CA VAL A 85 -3.31 0.56 3.55
C VAL A 85 -3.69 0.74 5.01
N GLN A 86 -3.82 -0.36 5.73
CA GLN A 86 -4.04 -0.39 7.16
C GLN A 86 -2.85 -1.06 7.86
N LEU A 87 -2.24 -0.36 8.81
CA LEU A 87 -1.14 -0.86 9.63
C LEU A 87 -1.68 -1.32 10.99
N ALA A 88 -1.26 -2.50 11.45
CA ALA A 88 -1.63 -2.99 12.77
C ALA A 88 -1.01 -2.15 13.91
N ALA A 89 0.10 -1.46 13.63
CA ALA A 89 0.73 -0.50 14.52
C ALA A 89 1.15 0.74 13.71
N THR A 90 0.92 1.92 14.26
CA THR A 90 1.26 3.20 13.62
C THR A 90 2.57 3.80 14.11
N SER A 91 3.17 3.22 15.15
CA SER A 91 4.45 3.63 15.73
C SER A 91 5.18 2.46 16.38
N ILE A 92 6.50 2.62 16.54
CA ILE A 92 7.36 1.70 17.28
C ILE A 92 8.33 2.46 18.17
N ASP A 93 8.79 1.80 19.24
CA ASP A 93 9.87 2.28 20.08
C ASP A 93 11.20 1.72 19.59
N ILE A 94 12.17 2.60 19.38
CA ILE A 94 13.55 2.25 19.07
C ILE A 94 14.45 2.69 20.22
N THR A 95 15.39 1.84 20.62
CA THR A 95 16.37 2.11 21.65
C THR A 95 17.77 2.08 21.04
N GLY A 96 18.58 3.06 21.32
CA GLY A 96 19.95 3.12 20.81
C GLY A 96 20.73 4.31 21.37
N PRO A 97 22.03 4.44 21.00
CA PRO A 97 22.83 5.61 21.33
C PRO A 97 22.13 6.89 20.83
N ARG A 98 22.07 7.92 21.67
CA ARG A 98 21.41 9.19 21.34
C ARG A 98 21.89 9.76 20.00
N SER A 99 23.20 9.77 19.78
CA SER A 99 23.79 10.27 18.53
C SER A 99 23.33 9.49 17.29
N SER A 100 23.14 8.17 17.42
CA SER A 100 22.76 7.28 16.33
C SER A 100 21.28 7.39 15.98
N ILE A 101 20.38 7.50 16.99
CA ILE A 101 18.94 7.45 16.74
C ILE A 101 18.28 8.84 16.66
N SER A 102 19.01 9.93 17.00
CA SER A 102 18.47 11.30 16.96
C SER A 102 17.95 11.71 15.58
N ASN A 103 18.60 11.27 14.53
CA ASN A 103 18.28 11.59 13.15
C ASN A 103 17.23 10.66 12.51
N ILE A 104 16.87 9.55 13.17
CA ILE A 104 15.85 8.63 12.66
C ILE A 104 14.48 9.25 12.84
N VAL A 105 13.72 9.38 11.76
CA VAL A 105 12.44 10.10 11.77
C VAL A 105 11.23 9.17 11.63
N ARG A 106 11.40 7.99 11.01
CA ARG A 106 10.33 7.00 10.84
C ARG A 106 10.88 5.60 10.56
N ALA A 107 10.03 4.61 10.75
CA ALA A 107 10.22 3.27 10.20
C ALA A 107 9.32 3.12 8.96
N ASN A 108 9.82 2.46 7.92
CA ASN A 108 9.10 2.28 6.65
C ASN A 108 9.05 0.80 6.24
N CYS A 109 7.89 0.36 5.76
CA CYS A 109 7.76 -0.88 5.01
C CYS A 109 7.40 -0.57 3.55
N VAL A 110 7.57 -1.56 2.67
CA VAL A 110 7.24 -1.42 1.25
C VAL A 110 6.30 -2.55 0.85
N LEU A 111 5.11 -2.18 0.37
CA LEU A 111 4.14 -3.09 -0.22
C LEU A 111 4.20 -2.96 -1.73
N ASN A 112 4.62 -4.02 -2.41
CA ASN A 112 4.58 -4.08 -3.86
C ASN A 112 3.25 -4.70 -4.32
N LEU A 113 2.53 -4.02 -5.24
CA LEU A 113 1.25 -4.44 -5.81
C LEU A 113 1.36 -5.24 -7.11
N ASP A 114 2.55 -5.27 -7.73
CA ASP A 114 2.74 -5.93 -9.03
C ASP A 114 2.27 -7.39 -9.01
N GLY A 115 1.31 -7.70 -9.87
CA GLY A 115 0.76 -9.04 -10.02
C GLY A 115 -0.15 -9.51 -8.88
N ARG A 116 -0.45 -8.69 -7.88
CA ARG A 116 -1.36 -9.05 -6.78
C ARG A 116 -2.81 -9.03 -7.24
N THR A 117 -3.54 -10.08 -6.87
CA THR A 117 -4.98 -10.25 -7.14
C THR A 117 -5.77 -10.58 -5.88
N GLU A 118 -5.09 -10.79 -4.76
CA GLU A 118 -5.67 -11.13 -3.46
C GLU A 118 -5.33 -10.07 -2.43
N SER A 119 -6.24 -9.87 -1.48
CA SER A 119 -6.06 -8.94 -0.36
C SER A 119 -4.82 -9.26 0.46
N VAL A 120 -4.12 -8.24 0.90
CA VAL A 120 -2.91 -8.34 1.72
C VAL A 120 -3.29 -8.44 3.19
N ASN A 121 -2.70 -9.40 3.90
CA ASN A 121 -2.70 -9.51 5.36
C ASN A 121 -1.41 -10.22 5.78
N GLU A 122 -0.30 -9.53 5.66
CA GLU A 122 1.04 -10.10 5.79
C GLU A 122 1.91 -9.25 6.73
N ALA A 123 2.96 -9.87 7.28
CA ALA A 123 3.97 -9.17 8.08
C ALA A 123 5.09 -8.66 7.18
N PHE A 124 5.42 -7.38 7.31
CA PHE A 124 6.47 -6.70 6.56
C PHE A 124 7.61 -6.28 7.48
N GLU A 125 8.83 -6.45 7.00
CA GLU A 125 10.02 -5.93 7.68
C GLU A 125 10.06 -4.40 7.61
N LEU A 126 10.54 -3.79 8.68
CA LEU A 126 10.71 -2.35 8.79
C LEU A 126 12.15 -1.94 8.49
N THR A 127 12.31 -0.83 7.81
CA THR A 127 13.57 -0.13 7.60
C THR A 127 13.52 1.23 8.29
N LEU A 128 14.60 1.64 8.94
CA LEU A 128 14.69 2.95 9.57
C LEU A 128 15.08 4.00 8.53
N ILE A 129 14.39 5.11 8.55
CA ILE A 129 14.64 6.24 7.63
C ILE A 129 15.05 7.45 8.44
N ASP A 130 16.16 8.07 8.06
CA ASP A 130 16.68 9.29 8.67
C ASP A 130 16.03 10.57 8.12
N SER A 131 16.40 11.70 8.67
CA SER A 131 15.90 13.03 8.27
C SER A 131 16.29 13.45 6.85
N SER A 132 17.30 12.80 6.24
CA SER A 132 17.70 13.00 4.85
C SER A 132 16.95 12.08 3.88
N GLY A 133 16.13 11.16 4.41
CA GLY A 133 15.40 10.17 3.62
C GLY A 133 16.21 8.92 3.28
N GLN A 134 17.40 8.75 3.88
CA GLN A 134 18.25 7.60 3.67
C GLN A 134 17.94 6.49 4.67
N ILE A 135 18.29 5.25 4.30
CA ILE A 135 18.17 4.09 5.18
C ILE A 135 19.26 4.18 6.26
N ALA A 136 18.85 4.26 7.53
CA ALA A 136 19.75 4.20 8.66
C ALA A 136 20.22 2.75 8.90
N ALA A 137 21.47 2.61 9.34
CA ALA A 137 22.05 1.29 9.63
C ALA A 137 21.28 0.58 10.76
N ALA A 138 21.04 -0.72 10.62
CA ALA A 138 20.43 -1.53 11.69
C ALA A 138 21.23 -1.53 13.00
N SER A 139 22.56 -1.32 12.92
CA SER A 139 23.45 -1.16 14.08
C SER A 139 23.21 0.12 14.89
N SER A 140 22.39 1.06 14.37
CA SER A 140 22.02 2.28 15.10
C SER A 140 21.10 2.02 16.29
N ILE A 141 20.48 0.85 16.38
CA ILE A 141 19.58 0.47 17.46
C ILE A 141 20.08 -0.75 18.23
N VAL A 142 19.61 -0.90 19.45
CA VAL A 142 19.82 -2.09 20.27
C VAL A 142 18.67 -3.07 20.03
N GLY A 143 18.99 -4.29 19.63
CA GLY A 143 18.02 -5.32 19.29
C GLY A 143 17.66 -5.35 17.81
N THR A 144 16.53 -5.95 17.50
CA THR A 144 15.99 -6.09 16.13
C THR A 144 14.67 -5.33 15.98
N LEU A 145 14.43 -4.78 14.80
CA LEU A 145 13.14 -4.19 14.48
C LEU A 145 12.05 -5.28 14.42
N PRO A 146 10.89 -5.03 15.01
CA PRO A 146 9.73 -5.90 14.79
C PRO A 146 9.23 -5.77 13.35
N SER A 147 8.52 -6.78 12.87
CA SER A 147 7.70 -6.64 11.65
C SER A 147 6.36 -5.97 11.97
N VAL A 148 5.76 -5.36 10.95
CA VAL A 148 4.41 -4.78 11.04
C VAL A 148 3.45 -5.56 10.15
N ILE A 149 2.24 -5.86 10.65
CA ILE A 149 1.19 -6.44 9.81
C ILE A 149 0.55 -5.32 9.00
N VAL A 150 0.57 -5.50 7.69
CA VAL A 150 -0.08 -4.61 6.71
C VAL A 150 -1.33 -5.32 6.20
N ARG A 151 -2.45 -4.59 6.14
CA ARG A 151 -3.70 -5.04 5.53
C ARG A 151 -4.10 -4.08 4.42
N MET A 152 -4.55 -4.65 3.31
CA MET A 152 -5.11 -3.91 2.19
C MET A 152 -6.10 -4.82 1.47
N ASP A 153 -7.31 -4.34 1.26
CA ASP A 153 -8.29 -5.03 0.43
C ASP A 153 -7.90 -4.91 -1.04
N ILE A 154 -7.84 -6.04 -1.75
CA ILE A 154 -7.71 -6.09 -3.20
C ILE A 154 -8.89 -6.93 -3.71
N LYS A 155 -9.66 -6.37 -4.61
CA LYS A 155 -10.88 -7.00 -5.15
C LYS A 155 -10.98 -6.75 -6.64
N PRO A 156 -11.64 -7.66 -7.37
CA PRO A 156 -11.99 -7.41 -8.77
C PRO A 156 -12.84 -6.15 -8.92
N GLN A 157 -12.53 -5.38 -9.97
CA GLN A 157 -13.31 -4.24 -10.43
C GLN A 157 -13.97 -4.58 -11.76
N TYR A 158 -15.17 -4.08 -11.98
CA TYR A 158 -15.88 -4.23 -13.23
C TYR A 158 -16.58 -2.93 -13.62
N ASP A 159 -16.51 -2.61 -14.90
CA ASP A 159 -17.09 -1.41 -15.48
C ASP A 159 -18.34 -1.79 -16.31
N ILE A 160 -19.52 -1.37 -15.82
CA ILE A 160 -20.79 -1.55 -16.52
C ILE A 160 -20.95 -0.41 -17.52
N VAL A 161 -21.04 -0.73 -18.82
CA VAL A 161 -21.28 0.25 -19.87
C VAL A 161 -22.76 0.63 -19.85
N LEU A 162 -23.08 1.82 -19.37
CA LEU A 162 -24.45 2.25 -19.12
C LEU A 162 -25.30 2.38 -20.41
N GLN A 163 -24.68 2.73 -21.53
CA GLN A 163 -25.37 2.86 -22.80
C GLN A 163 -26.05 1.56 -23.23
N THR A 164 -25.53 0.39 -22.90
CA THR A 164 -26.11 -0.91 -23.25
C THR A 164 -27.38 -1.24 -22.45
N LEU A 165 -27.64 -0.50 -21.38
CA LEU A 165 -28.82 -0.69 -20.52
C LEU A 165 -29.99 0.24 -20.88
N ILE A 166 -29.79 1.18 -21.80
CA ILE A 166 -30.83 2.16 -22.14
C ILE A 166 -31.82 1.56 -23.12
N GLU A 167 -33.07 1.68 -22.76
CA GLU A 167 -34.20 1.32 -23.59
C GLU A 167 -35.17 2.51 -23.70
N THR A 168 -35.74 2.69 -24.86
CA THR A 168 -36.80 3.70 -25.13
C THR A 168 -38.12 3.05 -25.45
N THR A 169 -39.22 3.67 -25.06
CA THR A 169 -40.58 3.18 -25.28
C THR A 169 -41.47 4.32 -25.77
N GLY A 170 -42.65 3.96 -26.29
CA GLY A 170 -43.71 4.93 -26.64
C GLY A 170 -43.69 5.46 -28.07
N ARG A 171 -42.79 4.94 -28.92
CA ARG A 171 -42.78 5.27 -30.37
C ARG A 171 -42.73 4.00 -31.22
N ASP A 172 -43.19 4.13 -32.46
CA ASP A 172 -43.13 3.09 -33.47
C ASP A 172 -41.83 3.15 -34.32
N ASP A 173 -41.68 2.23 -35.26
CA ASP A 173 -40.50 2.10 -36.12
C ASP A 173 -40.26 3.27 -37.09
N ASN A 174 -41.18 4.27 -37.14
CA ASN A 174 -41.00 5.47 -37.95
C ASN A 174 -40.08 6.51 -37.29
N TYR A 175 -39.66 6.27 -36.06
CA TYR A 175 -38.81 7.16 -35.30
C TYR A 175 -37.55 6.42 -34.81
N GLU A 176 -36.44 7.12 -34.85
CA GLU A 176 -35.17 6.64 -34.34
C GLU A 176 -34.71 7.52 -33.17
N ALA A 177 -34.41 6.91 -32.04
CA ALA A 177 -33.89 7.61 -30.90
C ALA A 177 -32.38 7.36 -30.77
N SER A 178 -31.57 8.40 -30.87
CA SER A 178 -30.18 8.36 -30.52
C SER A 178 -29.98 8.88 -29.08
N TYR A 179 -29.05 8.31 -28.35
CA TYR A 179 -28.80 8.73 -26.97
C TYR A 179 -27.35 8.70 -26.59
N THR A 180 -26.97 9.59 -25.67
CA THR A 180 -25.66 9.63 -25.02
C THR A 180 -25.82 9.61 -23.51
N VAL A 181 -24.94 8.90 -22.83
CA VAL A 181 -25.00 8.69 -21.38
C VAL A 181 -23.78 9.32 -20.72
N LYS A 182 -23.98 10.06 -19.62
CA LYS A 182 -22.91 10.70 -18.84
C LYS A 182 -23.15 10.56 -17.34
N PRO A 183 -22.22 9.95 -16.58
CA PRO A 183 -21.03 9.21 -17.07
C PRO A 183 -21.45 8.00 -17.92
N SER A 184 -20.57 7.52 -18.79
CA SER A 184 -20.86 6.38 -19.69
C SER A 184 -20.66 5.02 -19.02
N VAL A 185 -20.03 5.00 -17.85
CA VAL A 185 -19.61 3.78 -17.14
C VAL A 185 -19.96 3.91 -15.67
N LEU A 186 -20.47 2.82 -15.08
CA LEU A 186 -20.62 2.62 -13.66
C LEU A 186 -19.55 1.62 -13.19
N SER A 187 -18.58 2.08 -12.41
CA SER A 187 -17.51 1.24 -11.89
C SER A 187 -17.90 0.65 -10.54
N ILE A 188 -17.77 -0.66 -10.43
CA ILE A 188 -18.11 -1.44 -9.22
C ILE A 188 -16.93 -2.30 -8.77
N VAL A 189 -16.88 -2.58 -7.48
CA VAL A 189 -15.94 -3.52 -6.85
C VAL A 189 -16.74 -4.56 -6.09
N ALA A 190 -16.45 -5.83 -6.33
CA ALA A 190 -17.10 -6.96 -5.65
C ALA A 190 -16.19 -8.19 -5.66
N SER A 191 -16.64 -9.30 -5.04
CA SER A 191 -16.01 -10.60 -5.22
C SER A 191 -16.21 -11.11 -6.66
N GLN A 192 -15.31 -11.98 -7.11
CA GLN A 192 -15.34 -12.51 -8.49
C GLN A 192 -16.68 -13.18 -8.82
N ASP A 193 -17.23 -13.95 -7.88
CA ASP A 193 -18.52 -14.63 -8.07
C ASP A 193 -19.70 -13.68 -8.26
N VAL A 194 -19.65 -12.51 -7.63
CA VAL A 194 -20.66 -11.45 -7.81
C VAL A 194 -20.50 -10.78 -9.17
N ILE A 195 -19.26 -10.47 -9.56
CA ILE A 195 -19.00 -9.91 -10.89
C ILE A 195 -19.43 -10.86 -12.00
N ASP A 196 -19.16 -12.16 -11.86
CA ASP A 196 -19.56 -13.16 -12.86
C ASP A 196 -21.09 -13.27 -12.98
N LYS A 197 -21.82 -13.16 -11.87
CA LYS A 197 -23.30 -13.09 -11.90
C LYS A 197 -23.80 -11.83 -12.57
N ILE A 198 -23.15 -10.68 -12.33
CA ILE A 198 -23.49 -9.41 -12.99
C ILE A 198 -23.27 -9.52 -14.51
N LYS A 199 -22.12 -10.05 -14.93
CA LYS A 199 -21.82 -10.27 -16.36
C LYS A 199 -22.87 -11.14 -17.02
N LEU A 200 -23.21 -12.27 -16.37
CA LEU A 200 -24.24 -13.18 -16.87
C LEU A 200 -25.62 -12.49 -16.97
N ALA A 201 -25.98 -11.67 -15.98
CA ALA A 201 -27.23 -10.92 -16.01
C ALA A 201 -27.27 -9.86 -17.13
N LEU A 202 -26.14 -9.24 -17.43
CA LEU A 202 -26.03 -8.25 -18.52
C LEU A 202 -26.06 -8.89 -19.92
N GLU A 203 -25.59 -10.13 -20.05
CA GLU A 203 -25.65 -10.93 -21.29
C GLU A 203 -27.02 -11.58 -21.52
N SER A 204 -27.81 -11.70 -20.46
CA SER A 204 -29.15 -12.30 -20.50
C SER A 204 -30.13 -11.42 -21.24
N VAL A 205 -31.01 -12.03 -22.02
CA VAL A 205 -32.16 -11.34 -22.67
C VAL A 205 -33.20 -10.93 -21.62
N ASP A 206 -33.24 -11.61 -20.47
CA ASP A 206 -34.10 -11.30 -19.34
C ASP A 206 -33.42 -10.27 -18.41
N ARG A 207 -33.68 -9.00 -18.62
CA ARG A 207 -33.14 -7.87 -17.89
C ARG A 207 -33.83 -7.60 -16.55
N THR A 208 -34.42 -8.61 -15.93
CA THR A 208 -35.11 -8.44 -14.63
C THR A 208 -34.14 -8.28 -13.46
N THR A 209 -32.88 -8.62 -13.63
CA THR A 209 -31.88 -8.65 -12.54
C THR A 209 -31.11 -7.32 -12.41
N ILE A 210 -30.60 -6.80 -13.53
CA ILE A 210 -29.87 -5.51 -13.56
C ILE A 210 -30.39 -4.74 -14.77
N TYR A 211 -30.99 -3.60 -14.51
CA TYR A 211 -31.67 -2.82 -15.55
C TYR A 211 -31.68 -1.31 -15.23
N VAL A 212 -32.07 -0.55 -16.20
CA VAL A 212 -32.41 0.87 -16.08
C VAL A 212 -33.84 1.01 -16.51
N ASP A 213 -34.65 1.80 -15.78
CA ASP A 213 -36.03 2.04 -16.16
C ASP A 213 -36.11 2.61 -17.58
N PRO A 214 -36.94 2.03 -18.46
CA PRO A 214 -37.09 2.51 -19.84
C PRO A 214 -37.45 3.99 -19.88
N ILE A 215 -36.98 4.66 -20.92
CA ILE A 215 -37.28 6.08 -21.17
C ILE A 215 -38.48 6.18 -22.09
N ASP A 216 -39.59 6.69 -21.57
CA ASP A 216 -40.76 6.99 -22.37
C ASP A 216 -40.50 8.26 -23.21
N ILE A 217 -40.55 8.10 -24.53
CA ILE A 217 -40.36 9.17 -25.52
C ILE A 217 -41.65 9.48 -26.29
N SER A 218 -42.81 9.00 -25.84
CA SER A 218 -44.10 9.13 -26.52
C SER A 218 -44.50 10.59 -26.76
N ASP A 219 -44.12 11.51 -25.89
CA ASP A 219 -44.45 12.93 -25.94
C ASP A 219 -43.34 13.81 -26.57
N MET A 220 -42.21 13.22 -26.99
CA MET A 220 -41.12 13.96 -27.65
C MET A 220 -41.47 14.25 -29.11
N GLN A 221 -40.98 15.39 -29.62
CA GLN A 221 -41.15 15.77 -31.03
C GLN A 221 -39.87 15.45 -31.83
N PRO A 222 -39.99 15.15 -33.14
CA PRO A 222 -38.83 15.00 -34.01
C PRO A 222 -37.92 16.24 -33.98
N GLY A 223 -36.61 16.02 -33.83
CA GLY A 223 -35.62 17.07 -33.66
C GLY A 223 -35.43 17.54 -32.21
N GLU A 224 -36.27 17.06 -31.29
CA GLU A 224 -36.13 17.41 -29.85
C GLU A 224 -34.99 16.63 -29.21
N THR A 225 -34.27 17.31 -28.31
CA THR A 225 -33.30 16.68 -27.40
C THR A 225 -33.74 16.88 -25.95
N ARG A 226 -33.84 15.80 -25.19
CA ARG A 226 -34.28 15.85 -23.80
C ARG A 226 -33.32 15.08 -22.89
N LEU A 227 -33.15 15.59 -21.65
CA LEU A 227 -32.29 14.99 -20.62
C LEU A 227 -33.15 14.22 -19.63
N PHE A 228 -32.71 13.00 -19.31
CA PHE A 228 -33.32 12.13 -18.30
C PHE A 228 -32.30 11.70 -17.29
N GLU A 229 -32.61 11.82 -16.01
CA GLU A 229 -31.79 11.25 -14.96
C GLU A 229 -32.21 9.81 -14.69
N ARG A 230 -31.24 8.92 -14.56
CA ARG A 230 -31.45 7.48 -14.37
C ARG A 230 -30.42 6.90 -13.40
N SER A 231 -30.71 5.69 -12.91
CA SER A 231 -29.79 4.89 -12.12
C SER A 231 -29.95 3.42 -12.47
N VAL A 232 -28.91 2.62 -12.21
CA VAL A 232 -28.96 1.17 -12.39
C VAL A 232 -29.68 0.56 -11.19
N LEU A 233 -30.67 -0.28 -11.46
CA LEU A 233 -31.48 -1.01 -10.51
C LEU A 233 -31.07 -2.49 -10.47
N GLY A 234 -31.43 -3.18 -9.41
CA GLY A 234 -31.14 -4.62 -9.25
C GLY A 234 -29.69 -4.95 -8.93
N LEU A 235 -28.85 -3.96 -8.60
CA LEU A 235 -27.47 -4.22 -8.17
C LEU A 235 -27.45 -4.98 -6.84
N PRO A 236 -26.60 -6.04 -6.69
CA PRO A 236 -26.43 -6.74 -5.43
C PRO A 236 -25.96 -5.82 -4.30
N SER A 237 -26.44 -6.06 -3.09
CA SER A 237 -26.12 -5.22 -1.92
C SER A 237 -24.67 -5.32 -1.41
N ASN A 238 -23.93 -6.34 -1.86
CA ASN A 238 -22.55 -6.61 -1.45
C ASN A 238 -21.49 -6.08 -2.44
N ILE A 239 -21.88 -5.13 -3.28
CA ILE A 239 -20.96 -4.38 -4.14
C ILE A 239 -20.56 -3.05 -3.50
N GLN A 240 -19.39 -2.57 -3.87
CA GLN A 240 -18.94 -1.21 -3.59
C GLN A 240 -18.96 -0.41 -4.90
N LEU A 241 -19.60 0.75 -4.89
CA LEU A 241 -19.56 1.66 -6.03
C LEU A 241 -18.33 2.55 -5.94
N LEU A 242 -17.59 2.68 -7.03
CA LEU A 242 -16.49 3.64 -7.17
C LEU A 242 -16.96 4.95 -7.81
N THR A 243 -18.08 4.90 -8.54
CA THR A 243 -18.75 6.05 -9.15
C THR A 243 -20.17 6.18 -8.58
N GLU A 244 -20.76 7.36 -8.69
CA GLU A 244 -22.17 7.55 -8.32
C GLU A 244 -23.09 6.75 -9.24
N ASN A 245 -24.15 6.17 -8.67
CA ASN A 245 -25.18 5.45 -9.44
C ASN A 245 -26.25 6.41 -10.01
N ASN A 246 -25.87 7.64 -10.33
CA ASN A 246 -26.75 8.61 -11.02
C ASN A 246 -26.06 9.03 -12.30
N PHE A 247 -26.82 8.98 -13.39
CA PHE A 247 -26.32 9.38 -14.69
C PHE A 247 -27.42 10.06 -15.51
N THR A 248 -27.00 10.89 -16.46
CA THR A 248 -27.88 11.61 -17.35
C THR A 248 -27.87 10.97 -18.73
N VAL A 249 -29.03 10.68 -19.24
CA VAL A 249 -29.24 10.22 -20.62
C VAL A 249 -29.79 11.39 -21.45
N SER A 250 -29.04 11.82 -22.47
CA SER A 250 -29.52 12.77 -23.47
C SER A 250 -30.10 11.99 -24.65
N VAL A 251 -31.39 12.07 -24.84
CA VAL A 251 -32.09 11.41 -25.94
C VAL A 251 -32.43 12.45 -27.01
N GLN A 252 -32.09 12.16 -28.25
CA GLN A 252 -32.48 12.93 -29.44
C GLN A 252 -33.38 12.07 -30.31
N LEU A 253 -34.56 12.59 -30.66
CA LEU A 253 -35.54 11.90 -31.49
C LEU A 253 -35.46 12.42 -32.94
N GLU A 254 -35.31 11.50 -33.88
CA GLU A 254 -35.29 11.79 -35.31
C GLU A 254 -36.33 10.96 -36.06
N GLU A 255 -36.78 11.43 -37.22
CA GLU A 255 -37.62 10.62 -38.12
C GLU A 255 -36.75 9.57 -38.81
N ALA A 256 -37.18 8.31 -38.80
CA ALA A 256 -36.45 7.23 -39.45
C ALA A 256 -36.39 7.44 -40.97
N THR A 257 -35.20 7.46 -41.55
CA THR A 257 -35.02 7.59 -42.98
C THR A 257 -35.27 6.24 -43.67
N ILE A 258 -36.45 6.07 -44.29
CA ILE A 258 -36.78 4.86 -45.07
C ILE A 258 -36.15 4.95 -46.44
N SER A 259 -35.05 4.23 -46.67
CA SER A 259 -34.46 4.07 -48.01
C SER A 259 -35.18 2.92 -48.74
N ARG A 260 -36.04 3.25 -49.76
CA ARG A 260 -36.63 2.23 -50.65
C ARG A 260 -35.80 2.12 -51.91
N THR A 261 -35.14 0.98 -52.10
CA THR A 261 -34.55 0.62 -53.40
C THR A 261 -35.64 0.08 -54.30
N PHE A 262 -36.00 0.81 -55.34
CA PHE A 262 -36.86 0.29 -56.40
C PHE A 262 -35.99 -0.51 -57.37
N SER A 263 -36.28 -1.79 -57.54
CA SER A 263 -35.71 -2.70 -58.55
C SER A 263 -36.64 -2.77 -59.74
#